data_94274478cdac40a9c42884cad4a1cfe2
#
_entry.id   94274478cdac40a9c42884cad4a1cfe2
#
_cell.length_a   1.000
_cell.length_b   1.000
_cell.length_c   1.000
_cell.angle_alpha   90.00
_cell.angle_beta   90.00
_cell.angle_gamma   90.00
#
_symmetry.space_group_name_H-M   'P 1'
#
loop_
_entity.id
_entity.type
_entity.pdbx_description
1 polymer ?
#
loop_
_entity_poly.entity_id
_entity_poly.type
_entity_poly.pdbx_seq_one_letter_code
_entity_poly.pdbx_strand_id
1 'polypeptide(L)'
;MAASCDLVYVANDAEIGYPVVRSMSPPDNQFFPWLMGMRNAMEMMLTGESISGEEAVSYGFANKCFDKESLSDEVIKIAEKVAKVPSDIQAINKRAVHRQMEAMGMRNGIRAGTEMQALAMHSKSTQEHLKELASGLKEALTKRDKEFGDYRTKEKD
;
A
#
# COMPACT_ATOMS: atom_id res chain seq x y z
N MET A 1 4.32 -2.04 -3.66
CA MET A 1 5.09 -1.27 -4.67
C MET A 1 4.75 0.23 -4.60
N ALA A 2 3.49 0.70 -4.78
CA ALA A 2 3.17 2.14 -4.73
C ALA A 2 3.71 2.85 -3.48
N ALA A 3 3.51 2.28 -2.29
CA ALA A 3 3.99 2.83 -1.02
C ALA A 3 5.51 3.05 -0.92
N SER A 4 6.31 2.47 -1.80
CA SER A 4 7.77 2.64 -1.85
C SER A 4 8.24 3.60 -2.95
N CYS A 5 7.31 4.24 -3.64
CA CYS A 5 7.63 5.26 -4.64
C CYS A 5 7.67 6.65 -4.00
N ASP A 6 8.51 7.53 -4.54
CA ASP A 6 8.64 8.92 -4.04
C ASP A 6 7.39 9.75 -4.33
N LEU A 7 6.71 9.47 -5.45
CA LEU A 7 5.49 10.13 -5.88
C LEU A 7 4.45 9.09 -6.29
N VAL A 8 3.22 9.27 -5.84
CA VAL A 8 2.10 8.36 -6.13
C VAL A 8 0.91 9.16 -6.61
N TYR A 9 0.40 8.78 -7.78
CA TYR A 9 -0.80 9.34 -8.39
C TYR A 9 -1.76 8.21 -8.71
N VAL A 10 -3.03 8.40 -8.43
CA VAL A 10 -4.04 7.34 -8.49
C VAL A 10 -5.29 7.80 -9.22
N ALA A 11 -6.10 6.86 -9.70
CA ALA A 11 -7.44 7.18 -10.18
C ALA A 11 -8.37 7.46 -8.99
N ASN A 12 -9.38 8.32 -9.17
CA ASN A 12 -10.36 8.62 -8.13
C ASN A 12 -11.07 7.34 -7.63
N ASP A 13 -11.37 6.42 -8.56
CA ASP A 13 -12.04 5.13 -8.32
C ASP A 13 -11.07 3.99 -7.96
N ALA A 14 -9.81 4.28 -7.66
CA ALA A 14 -8.85 3.24 -7.29
C ALA A 14 -9.27 2.55 -6.00
N GLU A 15 -9.11 1.23 -5.94
CA GLU A 15 -9.19 0.45 -4.70
C GLU A 15 -7.77 0.17 -4.20
N ILE A 16 -7.40 0.80 -3.10
CA ILE A 16 -6.07 0.70 -2.51
C ILE A 16 -6.20 0.04 -1.15
N GLY A 17 -5.70 -1.17 -1.01
CA GLY A 17 -5.83 -1.92 0.24
C GLY A 17 -4.84 -3.05 0.37
N TYR A 18 -4.89 -3.73 1.51
CA TYR A 18 -4.01 -4.83 1.82
C TYR A 18 -4.76 -6.02 2.45
N PRO A 19 -5.70 -6.64 1.72
CA PRO A 19 -6.60 -7.67 2.26
C PRO A 19 -5.88 -8.93 2.75
N VAL A 20 -4.61 -9.10 2.42
CA VAL A 20 -3.81 -10.23 2.88
C VAL A 20 -3.66 -10.27 4.42
N VAL A 21 -3.83 -9.14 5.12
CA VAL A 21 -3.82 -9.09 6.60
C VAL A 21 -4.91 -9.92 7.24
N ARG A 22 -5.99 -10.24 6.51
CA ARG A 22 -7.13 -11.04 6.99
C ARG A 22 -6.79 -12.50 7.22
N SER A 23 -5.70 -12.99 6.64
CA SER A 23 -5.32 -14.41 6.72
C SER A 23 -3.84 -14.64 6.95
N MET A 24 -3.02 -13.67 6.65
CA MET A 24 -1.57 -13.71 6.82
C MET A 24 -1.14 -12.37 7.36
N SER A 25 -0.11 -12.35 8.18
CA SER A 25 0.49 -11.07 8.56
C SER A 25 1.53 -10.67 7.54
N PRO A 26 1.48 -9.51 7.00
CA PRO A 26 2.46 -9.01 6.08
C PRO A 26 3.01 -7.67 6.47
N PRO A 27 3.78 -7.61 7.48
CA PRO A 27 4.35 -6.35 7.89
C PRO A 27 5.48 -5.83 7.00
N ASP A 28 5.66 -6.35 5.81
CA ASP A 28 6.53 -5.77 4.80
C ASP A 28 6.03 -4.40 4.27
N ASN A 29 4.80 -4.02 4.63
CA ASN A 29 4.21 -2.71 4.30
C ASN A 29 4.46 -1.64 5.37
N GLN A 30 5.65 -1.58 5.92
CA GLN A 30 6.00 -0.63 6.98
C GLN A 30 6.04 0.85 6.53
N PHE A 31 5.78 1.14 5.28
CA PHE A 31 5.64 2.52 4.78
C PHE A 31 4.34 3.20 5.23
N PHE A 32 3.27 2.45 5.48
CA PHE A 32 1.95 3.01 5.77
C PHE A 32 1.94 3.98 6.94
N PRO A 33 2.53 3.70 8.12
CA PRO A 33 2.52 4.65 9.22
C PRO A 33 3.23 5.97 8.88
N TRP A 34 4.23 5.94 8.00
CA TRP A 34 4.97 7.12 7.56
C TRP A 34 4.18 7.98 6.57
N LEU A 35 3.38 7.34 5.72
CA LEU A 35 2.63 8.00 4.65
C LEU A 35 1.29 8.53 5.13
N MET A 36 0.55 7.76 5.93
CA MET A 36 -0.84 8.05 6.28
C MET A 36 -1.08 8.20 7.80
N GLY A 37 -0.01 8.19 8.59
CA GLY A 37 -0.10 8.24 10.04
C GLY A 37 -0.54 6.92 10.67
N MET A 38 -0.34 6.81 11.98
CA MET A 38 -0.54 5.57 12.71
C MET A 38 -2.00 5.07 12.66
N ARG A 39 -2.99 5.95 12.78
CA ARG A 39 -4.39 5.54 12.90
C ARG A 39 -4.94 4.95 11.61
N ASN A 40 -4.77 5.63 10.48
CA ASN A 40 -5.20 5.13 9.17
C ASN A 40 -4.45 3.85 8.79
N ALA A 41 -3.13 3.81 9.07
CA ALA A 41 -2.34 2.60 8.87
C ALA A 41 -2.84 1.43 9.74
N MET A 42 -3.18 1.68 11.01
CA MET A 42 -3.70 0.66 11.92
C MET A 42 -5.05 0.12 11.46
N GLU A 43 -5.96 0.99 11.04
CA GLU A 43 -7.28 0.60 10.53
C GLU A 43 -7.13 -0.31 9.31
N MET A 44 -6.34 0.10 8.32
CA MET A 44 -6.05 -0.72 7.13
C MET A 44 -5.39 -2.05 7.48
N MET A 45 -4.48 -2.07 8.47
CA MET A 45 -3.78 -3.30 8.89
C MET A 45 -4.65 -4.24 9.72
N LEU A 46 -5.69 -3.76 10.39
CA LEU A 46 -6.58 -4.58 11.21
C LEU A 46 -7.80 -5.09 10.43
N THR A 47 -8.29 -4.31 9.45
CA THR A 47 -9.48 -4.65 8.67
C THR A 47 -9.14 -5.26 7.31
N GLY A 48 -8.04 -4.82 6.71
CA GLY A 48 -7.70 -5.12 5.32
C GLY A 48 -8.62 -4.43 4.32
N GLU A 49 -9.45 -3.48 4.75
CA GLU A 49 -10.32 -2.72 3.87
C GLU A 49 -9.56 -1.84 2.90
N SER A 50 -10.17 -1.56 1.76
CA SER A 50 -9.64 -0.65 0.76
C SER A 50 -10.06 0.78 1.04
N ILE A 51 -9.20 1.71 0.62
CA ILE A 51 -9.50 3.14 0.53
C ILE A 51 -9.61 3.55 -0.93
N SER A 52 -10.42 4.56 -1.21
CA SER A 52 -10.55 5.16 -2.54
C SER A 52 -9.31 6.00 -2.91
N GLY A 53 -9.22 6.41 -4.17
CA GLY A 53 -8.17 7.34 -4.59
C GLY A 53 -8.25 8.69 -3.88
N GLU A 54 -9.44 9.18 -3.60
CA GLU A 54 -9.66 10.43 -2.85
C GLU A 54 -9.22 10.31 -1.39
N GLU A 55 -9.59 9.20 -0.74
CA GLU A 55 -9.14 8.89 0.63
C GLU A 55 -7.62 8.71 0.70
N ALA A 56 -7.01 8.09 -0.31
CA ALA A 56 -5.56 7.95 -0.38
C ALA A 56 -4.84 9.29 -0.41
N VAL A 57 -5.40 10.30 -1.08
CA VAL A 57 -4.88 11.68 -1.05
C VAL A 57 -5.09 12.31 0.32
N SER A 58 -6.30 12.19 0.89
CA SER A 58 -6.62 12.79 2.20
C SER A 58 -5.77 12.22 3.34
N TYR A 59 -5.42 10.94 3.25
CA TYR A 59 -4.57 10.25 4.23
C TYR A 59 -3.06 10.49 4.01
N GLY A 60 -2.67 11.03 2.86
CA GLY A 60 -1.26 11.27 2.53
C GLY A 60 -0.55 10.08 1.87
N PHE A 61 -1.28 9.03 1.50
CA PHE A 61 -0.74 7.89 0.74
C PHE A 61 -0.42 8.26 -0.71
N ALA A 62 -1.28 9.08 -1.33
CA ALA A 62 -1.10 9.56 -2.69
C ALA A 62 -0.94 11.08 -2.73
N ASN A 63 -0.18 11.57 -3.71
CA ASN A 63 0.03 13.00 -3.94
C ASN A 63 -1.23 13.68 -4.51
N LYS A 64 -1.89 13.01 -5.46
CA LYS A 64 -3.13 13.47 -6.10
C LYS A 64 -3.90 12.29 -6.65
N CYS A 65 -5.20 12.48 -6.86
CA CYS A 65 -6.04 11.61 -7.66
C CYS A 65 -6.60 12.36 -8.88
N PHE A 66 -6.96 11.63 -9.91
CA PHE A 66 -7.49 12.13 -11.17
C PHE A 66 -8.54 11.16 -11.71
N ASP A 67 -9.37 11.63 -12.64
CA ASP A 67 -10.23 10.73 -13.39
C ASP A 67 -9.38 9.71 -14.14
N LYS A 68 -9.84 8.47 -14.17
CA LYS A 68 -9.11 7.33 -14.74
C LYS A 68 -8.65 7.58 -16.17
N GLU A 69 -9.50 8.22 -16.98
CA GLU A 69 -9.25 8.53 -18.37
C GLU A 69 -8.14 9.57 -18.55
N SER A 70 -8.02 10.51 -17.63
CA SER A 70 -7.04 11.60 -17.68
C SER A 70 -5.75 11.33 -16.88
N LEU A 71 -5.74 10.28 -16.05
CA LEU A 71 -4.65 9.99 -15.12
C LEU A 71 -3.26 9.98 -15.79
N SER A 72 -3.14 9.29 -16.92
CA SER A 72 -1.85 9.18 -17.63
C SER A 72 -1.33 10.54 -18.09
N ASP A 73 -2.20 11.36 -18.70
CA ASP A 73 -1.83 12.68 -19.23
C ASP A 73 -1.46 13.65 -18.11
N GLU A 74 -2.21 13.63 -17.01
CA GLU A 74 -1.92 14.45 -15.84
C GLU A 74 -0.60 14.07 -15.16
N VAL A 75 -0.30 12.78 -15.08
CA VAL A 75 0.98 12.28 -14.52
C VAL A 75 2.14 12.69 -15.43
N ILE A 76 1.99 12.62 -16.76
CA ILE A 76 3.02 13.09 -17.71
C ILE A 76 3.30 14.60 -17.52
N LYS A 77 2.27 15.43 -17.41
CA LYS A 77 2.45 16.88 -17.16
C LYS A 77 3.24 17.14 -15.86
N ILE A 78 3.04 16.31 -14.84
CA ILE A 78 3.80 16.43 -13.59
C ILE A 78 5.26 15.96 -13.79
N ALA A 79 5.45 14.85 -14.49
CA ALA A 79 6.80 14.35 -14.81
C ALA A 79 7.60 15.35 -15.63
N GLU A 80 6.98 16.06 -16.58
CA GLU A 80 7.61 17.16 -17.34
C GLU A 80 8.02 18.33 -16.44
N LYS A 81 7.24 18.63 -15.38
CA LYS A 81 7.64 19.64 -14.38
C LYS A 81 8.85 19.19 -13.58
N VAL A 82 8.85 17.93 -13.16
CA VAL A 82 10.00 17.32 -12.47
C VAL A 82 11.23 17.37 -13.36
N ALA A 83 11.10 17.02 -14.64
CA ALA A 83 12.21 17.01 -15.59
C ALA A 83 12.86 18.40 -15.84
N LYS A 84 12.18 19.50 -15.50
CA LYS A 84 12.74 20.87 -15.59
C LYS A 84 13.73 21.20 -14.47
N VAL A 85 13.72 20.45 -13.38
CA VAL A 85 14.67 20.64 -12.28
C VAL A 85 16.00 19.97 -12.65
N PRO A 86 17.16 20.63 -12.49
CA PRO A 86 18.46 20.02 -12.75
C PRO A 86 18.66 18.71 -12.00
N SER A 87 19.17 17.68 -12.68
CA SER A 87 19.24 16.31 -12.16
C SER A 87 20.11 16.16 -10.90
N ASP A 88 21.17 16.94 -10.78
CA ASP A 88 22.05 17.00 -9.60
C ASP A 88 21.30 17.56 -8.38
N ILE A 89 20.49 18.59 -8.58
CA ILE A 89 19.64 19.18 -7.54
C ILE A 89 18.54 18.18 -7.12
N GLN A 90 17.90 17.52 -8.10
CA GLN A 90 16.92 16.47 -7.78
C GLN A 90 17.53 15.35 -6.94
N ALA A 91 18.71 14.88 -7.30
CA ALA A 91 19.42 13.82 -6.58
C ALA A 91 19.71 14.23 -5.12
N ILE A 92 20.14 15.49 -4.91
CA ILE A 92 20.41 16.02 -3.57
C ILE A 92 19.11 16.11 -2.76
N ASN A 93 18.06 16.70 -3.33
CA ASN A 93 16.76 16.85 -2.67
C ASN A 93 16.16 15.50 -2.28
N LYS A 94 16.13 14.53 -3.20
CA LYS A 94 15.67 13.16 -2.93
C LYS A 94 16.48 12.52 -1.81
N ARG A 95 17.82 12.62 -1.86
CA ARG A 95 18.67 12.06 -0.82
C ARG A 95 18.44 12.71 0.55
N ALA A 96 18.20 14.03 0.61
CA ALA A 96 17.92 14.73 1.86
C ALA A 96 16.63 14.19 2.52
N VAL A 97 15.55 14.01 1.76
CA VAL A 97 14.30 13.43 2.26
C VAL A 97 14.50 12.00 2.74
N HIS A 98 15.15 11.15 1.93
CA HIS A 98 15.38 9.75 2.30
C HIS A 98 16.26 9.63 3.55
N ARG A 99 17.28 10.46 3.71
CA ARG A 99 18.10 10.47 4.93
C ARG A 99 17.31 10.87 6.16
N GLN A 100 16.41 11.83 6.02
CA GLN A 100 15.52 12.20 7.12
C GLN A 100 14.60 11.02 7.52
N MET A 101 14.05 10.31 6.56
CA MET A 101 13.23 9.11 6.83
C MET A 101 14.05 7.99 7.48
N GLU A 102 15.31 7.81 7.07
CA GLU A 102 16.23 6.87 7.71
C GLU A 102 16.49 7.26 9.18
N ALA A 103 16.75 8.54 9.46
CA ALA A 103 16.94 9.04 10.81
C ALA A 103 15.69 8.87 11.69
N MET A 104 14.51 8.95 11.11
CA MET A 104 13.22 8.69 11.76
C MET A 104 12.97 7.18 12.00
N GLY A 105 13.82 6.28 11.56
CA GLY A 105 13.75 4.84 11.86
C GLY A 105 13.14 3.97 10.77
N MET A 106 12.98 4.44 9.53
CA MET A 106 12.37 3.67 8.45
C MET A 106 13.01 2.28 8.27
N ARG A 107 14.35 2.20 8.25
CA ARG A 107 15.05 0.91 8.11
C ARG A 107 14.75 -0.06 9.23
N ASN A 108 14.65 0.44 10.46
CA ASN A 108 14.30 -0.39 11.62
C ASN A 108 12.86 -0.89 11.51
N GLY A 109 11.94 -0.05 11.05
CA GLY A 109 10.56 -0.45 10.78
C GLY A 109 10.46 -1.58 9.74
N ILE A 110 11.18 -1.46 8.61
CA ILE A 110 11.21 -2.50 7.57
C ILE A 110 11.78 -3.82 8.12
N ARG A 111 12.86 -3.78 8.89
CA ARG A 111 13.43 -4.98 9.52
C ARG A 111 12.47 -5.62 10.50
N ALA A 112 11.88 -4.83 11.40
CA ALA A 112 10.88 -5.33 12.34
C ALA A 112 9.68 -5.96 11.63
N GLY A 113 9.23 -5.35 10.53
CA GLY A 113 8.18 -5.91 9.69
C GLY A 113 8.53 -7.27 9.11
N THR A 114 9.75 -7.43 8.58
CA THR A 114 10.23 -8.72 8.06
C THR A 114 10.30 -9.79 9.14
N GLU A 115 10.76 -9.44 10.33
CA GLU A 115 10.81 -10.35 11.48
C GLU A 115 9.41 -10.79 11.92
N MET A 116 8.45 -9.84 11.99
CA MET A 116 7.05 -10.14 12.33
C MET A 116 6.40 -11.01 11.26
N GLN A 117 6.68 -10.79 9.98
CA GLN A 117 6.19 -11.66 8.91
C GLN A 117 6.73 -13.09 9.05
N ALA A 118 8.02 -13.24 9.34
CA ALA A 118 8.61 -14.56 9.58
C ALA A 118 7.92 -15.29 10.74
N LEU A 119 7.65 -14.60 11.85
CA LEU A 119 6.91 -15.15 12.98
C LEU A 119 5.46 -15.51 12.60
N ALA A 120 4.80 -14.65 11.87
CA ALA A 120 3.41 -14.86 11.45
C ALA A 120 3.22 -16.10 10.54
N MET A 121 4.25 -16.49 9.79
CA MET A 121 4.23 -17.73 9.00
C MET A 121 4.01 -18.98 9.84
N HIS A 122 4.33 -18.94 11.14
CA HIS A 122 4.09 -20.04 12.07
C HIS A 122 2.73 -19.99 12.76
N SER A 123 1.93 -18.94 12.52
CA SER A 123 0.59 -18.86 13.09
C SER A 123 -0.35 -19.91 12.49
N LYS A 124 -1.29 -20.41 13.31
CA LYS A 124 -2.28 -21.40 12.87
C LYS A 124 -3.10 -20.90 11.69
N SER A 125 -3.58 -19.66 11.76
CA SER A 125 -4.41 -19.06 10.71
C SER A 125 -3.66 -18.96 9.37
N THR A 126 -2.39 -18.55 9.39
CA THR A 126 -1.56 -18.50 8.18
C THR A 126 -1.35 -19.89 7.58
N GLN A 127 -1.03 -20.88 8.41
CA GLN A 127 -0.82 -22.27 7.96
C GLN A 127 -2.10 -22.89 7.35
N GLU A 128 -3.26 -22.60 7.92
CA GLU A 128 -4.56 -23.02 7.38
C GLU A 128 -4.83 -22.35 6.02
N HIS A 129 -4.62 -21.04 5.94
CA HIS A 129 -4.82 -20.31 4.68
C HIS A 129 -3.87 -20.75 3.56
N LEU A 130 -2.61 -21.06 3.88
CA LEU A 130 -1.66 -21.60 2.90
C LEU A 130 -2.12 -22.94 2.33
N LYS A 131 -2.73 -23.81 3.13
CA LYS A 131 -3.34 -25.06 2.64
C LYS A 131 -4.53 -24.80 1.72
N GLU A 132 -5.37 -23.84 2.07
CA GLU A 132 -6.49 -23.41 1.21
C GLU A 132 -5.99 -22.86 -0.13
N LEU A 133 -4.96 -22.00 -0.13
CA LEU A 133 -4.34 -21.48 -1.34
C LEU A 133 -3.76 -22.58 -2.23
N ALA A 134 -3.15 -23.60 -1.63
CA ALA A 134 -2.62 -24.75 -2.37
C ALA A 134 -3.73 -25.62 -3.00
N SER A 135 -4.93 -25.61 -2.41
CA SER A 135 -6.09 -26.33 -2.94
C SER A 135 -6.83 -25.57 -4.06
N GLY A 136 -6.79 -24.23 -4.04
CA GLY A 136 -7.43 -23.41 -5.06
C GLY A 136 -7.33 -21.91 -4.74
N LEU A 137 -6.57 -21.18 -5.53
CA LEU A 137 -6.27 -19.76 -5.28
C LEU A 137 -7.54 -18.90 -5.26
N LYS A 138 -8.41 -19.05 -6.25
CA LYS A 138 -9.61 -18.22 -6.40
C LYS A 138 -10.59 -18.44 -5.24
N GLU A 139 -10.83 -19.69 -4.91
CA GLU A 139 -11.73 -20.12 -3.85
C GLU A 139 -11.23 -19.63 -2.48
N ALA A 140 -9.94 -19.81 -2.20
CA ALA A 140 -9.34 -19.37 -0.94
C ALA A 140 -9.43 -17.85 -0.74
N LEU A 141 -9.13 -17.07 -1.79
CA LEU A 141 -9.23 -15.61 -1.73
C LEU A 141 -10.69 -15.14 -1.62
N THR A 142 -11.62 -15.76 -2.34
CA THR A 142 -13.05 -15.45 -2.23
C THR A 142 -13.58 -15.76 -0.83
N LYS A 143 -13.20 -16.92 -0.25
CA LYS A 143 -13.57 -17.28 1.11
C LYS A 143 -13.05 -16.27 2.13
N ARG A 144 -11.79 -15.84 2.00
CA ARG A 144 -11.18 -14.86 2.88
C ARG A 144 -11.95 -13.53 2.89
N ASP A 145 -12.36 -13.04 1.72
CA ASP A 145 -12.95 -11.70 1.57
C ASP A 145 -14.49 -11.69 1.71
N LYS A 146 -15.14 -12.88 1.72
CA LYS A 146 -16.59 -13.01 1.71
C LYS A 146 -17.30 -12.29 2.87
N GLU A 147 -16.73 -12.34 4.07
CA GLU A 147 -17.33 -11.74 5.26
C GLU A 147 -17.21 -10.20 5.26
N PHE A 148 -16.30 -9.66 4.46
CA PHE A 148 -16.02 -8.23 4.35
C PHE A 148 -16.82 -7.56 3.22
N GLY A 149 -17.33 -8.33 2.24
CA GLY A 149 -18.17 -7.82 1.15
C GLY A 149 -17.45 -6.88 0.19
N ASP A 150 -16.13 -6.97 0.09
CA ASP A 150 -15.27 -6.12 -0.74
C ASP A 150 -14.43 -6.94 -1.74
N TYR A 151 -13.58 -6.26 -2.53
CA TYR A 151 -12.72 -6.84 -3.55
C TYR A 151 -13.49 -7.79 -4.49
N ARG A 152 -13.13 -9.08 -4.49
CA ARG A 152 -13.70 -10.10 -5.40
C ARG A 152 -15.13 -10.52 -5.07
N THR A 153 -15.62 -10.14 -3.91
CA THR A 153 -16.96 -10.49 -3.44
C THR A 153 -17.98 -9.37 -3.67
N LYS A 154 -17.54 -8.20 -4.12
CA LYS A 154 -18.45 -7.16 -4.59
C LYS A 154 -19.29 -7.70 -5.75
N GLU A 155 -20.61 -7.66 -5.63
CA GLU A 155 -21.48 -7.85 -6.75
C GLU A 155 -21.15 -6.75 -7.78
N LYS A 156 -20.92 -7.14 -9.02
CA LYS A 156 -20.76 -6.16 -10.11
C LYS A 156 -22.17 -5.69 -10.45
N ASP A 157 -22.48 -4.46 -10.05
CA ASP A 157 -23.64 -3.73 -10.54
C ASP A 157 -23.58 -3.57 -12.06
#